data_eed23d04a480e3fc6b80b6a47ce17e6f
#
_entry.id   eed23d04a480e3fc6b80b6a47ce17e6f
#
_cell.length_a   1.000
_cell.length_b   1.000
_cell.length_c   1.000
_cell.angle_alpha   90.00
_cell.angle_beta   90.00
_cell.angle_gamma   90.00
#
_symmetry.space_group_name_H-M   'P 1'
#
loop_
_entity.id
_entity.type
_entity.pdbx_description
1 polymer ?
#
loop_
_entity_poly.entity_id
_entity_poly.type
_entity_poly.pdbx_seq_one_letter_code
_entity_poly.pdbx_strand_id
1 'polypeptide(L)'
;MGRWQGKANPPLTDLGKEQALIAAKKLPDFSILASSDLVRARETAEIFAKAHDKDSNDILIEPQVQERDAGEFSGLTRDEIDKKFPGYLAQNRWPSGWEPDDVLIKRLREGLGRIIASSTESDSIVVVTHGGCIYALESLLGEEYRRISNLGGRWFELIDDEFYLGERIQLLDPDEETYPDQI
;
A
#
# COMPACT_ATOMS: atom_id res chain seq x y z
N MET A 1 16.78 5.56 1.03
CA MET A 1 16.76 6.78 0.17
C MET A 1 15.31 7.05 -0.18
N GLY A 2 14.74 8.07 0.39
CA GLY A 2 13.34 8.43 0.22
C GLY A 2 13.00 9.08 -1.10
N ARG A 3 12.73 8.27 -2.10
CA ARG A 3 12.23 8.73 -3.38
C ARG A 3 10.74 8.44 -3.50
N TRP A 4 10.01 9.38 -4.06
CA TRP A 4 8.62 9.18 -4.45
C TRP A 4 8.56 8.17 -5.59
N GLN A 5 8.19 6.96 -5.28
CA GLN A 5 8.25 5.88 -6.27
C GLN A 5 7.08 5.92 -7.25
N GLY A 6 5.89 6.25 -6.78
CA GLY A 6 4.69 6.14 -7.59
C GLY A 6 4.60 4.73 -8.20
N LYS A 7 4.33 4.68 -9.50
CA LYS A 7 4.28 3.43 -10.28
C LYS A 7 5.65 2.94 -10.78
N ALA A 8 6.78 3.60 -10.39
CA ALA A 8 8.10 3.02 -10.61
C ALA A 8 8.19 1.65 -9.93
N ASN A 9 8.87 0.72 -10.57
CA ASN A 9 8.79 -0.70 -10.22
C ASN A 9 10.13 -1.32 -9.76
N PRO A 10 10.84 -0.73 -8.77
CA PRO A 10 12.02 -1.36 -8.19
C PRO A 10 11.63 -2.57 -7.32
N PRO A 11 12.51 -3.58 -7.21
CA PRO A 11 12.35 -4.67 -6.26
C PRO A 11 12.56 -4.19 -4.82
N LEU A 12 12.26 -5.06 -3.85
CA LEU A 12 12.64 -4.84 -2.45
C LEU A 12 14.16 -4.77 -2.31
N THR A 13 14.61 -3.91 -1.41
CA THR A 13 16.00 -3.96 -0.90
C THR A 13 16.18 -5.16 0.03
N ASP A 14 17.44 -5.52 0.35
CA ASP A 14 17.70 -6.58 1.32
C ASP A 14 17.06 -6.26 2.67
N LEU A 15 17.16 -5.01 3.15
CA LEU A 15 16.44 -4.54 4.33
C LEU A 15 14.92 -4.72 4.20
N GLY A 16 14.34 -4.38 3.05
CA GLY A 16 12.90 -4.56 2.82
C GLY A 16 12.46 -6.03 2.89
N LYS A 17 13.30 -6.95 2.41
CA LYS A 17 13.05 -8.39 2.53
C LYS A 17 13.14 -8.87 3.97
N GLU A 18 14.13 -8.40 4.73
CA GLU A 18 14.27 -8.71 6.16
C GLU A 18 13.06 -8.20 6.95
N GLN A 19 12.65 -6.96 6.72
CA GLN A 19 11.46 -6.38 7.32
C GLN A 19 10.19 -7.17 6.97
N ALA A 20 10.03 -7.59 5.71
CA ALA A 20 8.90 -8.42 5.29
C ALA A 20 8.87 -9.79 6.01
N LEU A 21 10.03 -10.41 6.24
CA LEU A 21 10.14 -11.65 7.00
C LEU A 21 9.76 -11.47 8.48
N ILE A 22 10.11 -10.34 9.09
CA ILE A 22 9.72 -10.01 10.47
C ILE A 22 8.21 -9.78 10.53
N ALA A 23 7.69 -8.95 9.63
CA ALA A 23 6.27 -8.62 9.56
C ALA A 23 5.39 -9.85 9.33
N ALA A 24 5.84 -10.77 8.48
CA ALA A 24 5.12 -12.01 8.20
C ALA A 24 4.83 -12.86 9.46
N LYS A 25 5.72 -12.83 10.46
CA LYS A 25 5.55 -13.56 11.72
C LYS A 25 4.51 -12.93 12.65
N LYS A 26 4.24 -11.64 12.47
CA LYS A 26 3.28 -10.87 13.27
C LYS A 26 1.94 -10.70 12.55
N LEU A 27 1.90 -10.99 11.25
CA LEU A 27 0.68 -10.92 10.48
C LEU A 27 -0.29 -12.00 10.96
N PRO A 28 -1.55 -11.67 11.30
CA PRO A 28 -2.56 -12.65 11.64
C PRO A 28 -2.82 -13.63 10.49
N ASP A 29 -3.37 -14.80 10.80
CA ASP A 29 -3.80 -15.77 9.79
C ASP A 29 -4.83 -15.14 8.84
N PHE A 30 -4.76 -15.54 7.59
CA PHE A 30 -5.65 -15.07 6.54
C PHE A 30 -6.05 -16.21 5.59
N SER A 31 -7.22 -16.09 5.01
CA SER A 31 -7.72 -17.05 4.01
C SER A 31 -7.18 -16.71 2.62
N ILE A 32 -7.22 -15.44 2.26
CA ILE A 32 -6.89 -14.93 0.93
C ILE A 32 -5.74 -13.93 1.03
N LEU A 33 -4.80 -14.05 0.10
CA LEU A 33 -3.72 -13.08 -0.08
C LEU A 33 -3.81 -12.48 -1.47
N ALA A 34 -3.90 -11.15 -1.52
CA ALA A 34 -3.86 -10.40 -2.77
C ALA A 34 -2.68 -9.41 -2.76
N SER A 35 -2.25 -9.01 -3.92
CA SER A 35 -1.15 -8.04 -4.08
C SER A 35 -1.33 -7.18 -5.31
N SER A 36 -0.84 -5.94 -5.26
CA SER A 36 -0.60 -5.21 -6.51
C SER A 36 0.45 -5.94 -7.34
N ASP A 37 0.48 -5.66 -8.64
CA ASP A 37 1.45 -6.25 -9.57
C ASP A 37 2.84 -5.59 -9.53
N LEU A 38 3.03 -4.53 -8.72
CA LEU A 38 4.35 -3.92 -8.53
C LEU A 38 5.28 -4.88 -7.79
N VAL A 39 6.51 -5.02 -8.31
CA VAL A 39 7.48 -6.04 -7.86
C VAL A 39 7.67 -6.02 -6.35
N ARG A 40 7.82 -4.85 -5.72
CA ARG A 40 7.99 -4.73 -4.26
C ARG A 40 6.81 -5.29 -3.45
N ALA A 41 5.58 -5.12 -3.95
CA ALA A 41 4.40 -5.66 -3.29
C ALA A 41 4.28 -7.17 -3.50
N ARG A 42 4.56 -7.65 -4.71
CA ARG A 42 4.58 -9.08 -5.01
C ARG A 42 5.62 -9.83 -4.18
N GLU A 43 6.86 -9.33 -4.12
CA GLU A 43 7.92 -9.93 -3.30
C GLU A 43 7.53 -9.96 -1.82
N THR A 44 6.86 -8.92 -1.31
CA THR A 44 6.31 -8.92 0.06
C THR A 44 5.24 -9.98 0.23
N ALA A 45 4.29 -10.07 -0.70
CA ALA A 45 3.22 -11.08 -0.65
C ALA A 45 3.77 -12.51 -0.75
N GLU A 46 4.77 -12.76 -1.59
CA GLU A 46 5.44 -14.07 -1.69
C GLU A 46 6.12 -14.46 -0.37
N ILE A 47 6.73 -13.49 0.34
CA ILE A 47 7.31 -13.71 1.67
C ILE A 47 6.20 -14.05 2.68
N PHE A 48 5.07 -13.34 2.64
CA PHE A 48 3.92 -13.61 3.52
C PHE A 48 3.31 -14.98 3.25
N ALA A 49 3.07 -15.33 1.97
CA ALA A 49 2.56 -16.64 1.58
C ALA A 49 3.43 -17.77 2.15
N LYS A 50 4.74 -17.68 1.90
CA LYS A 50 5.71 -18.67 2.37
C LYS A 50 5.74 -18.81 3.90
N ALA A 51 5.63 -17.71 4.63
CA ALA A 51 5.65 -17.72 6.10
C ALA A 51 4.38 -18.35 6.71
N HIS A 52 3.28 -18.36 5.97
CA HIS A 52 1.99 -18.94 6.36
C HIS A 52 1.69 -20.27 5.63
N ASP A 53 2.72 -20.94 5.11
CA ASP A 53 2.59 -22.25 4.42
C ASP A 53 1.57 -22.23 3.25
N LYS A 54 1.46 -21.10 2.55
CA LYS A 54 0.58 -20.92 1.39
C LYS A 54 1.38 -20.96 0.08
N ASP A 55 0.74 -21.43 -1.00
CA ASP A 55 1.36 -21.40 -2.33
C ASP A 55 1.38 -19.97 -2.89
N SER A 56 2.54 -19.51 -3.32
CA SER A 56 2.68 -18.20 -3.97
C SER A 56 1.92 -18.10 -5.29
N ASN A 57 1.54 -19.21 -5.91
CA ASN A 57 0.72 -19.23 -7.12
C ASN A 57 -0.76 -18.90 -6.82
N ASP A 58 -1.19 -18.99 -5.56
CA ASP A 58 -2.54 -18.65 -5.13
C ASP A 58 -2.71 -17.15 -4.79
N ILE A 59 -1.64 -16.36 -4.89
CA ILE A 59 -1.70 -14.91 -4.67
C ILE A 59 -2.52 -14.25 -5.78
N LEU A 60 -3.60 -13.58 -5.42
CA LEU A 60 -4.41 -12.82 -6.36
C LEU A 60 -3.68 -11.54 -6.77
N ILE A 61 -3.25 -11.43 -8.00
CA ILE A 61 -2.58 -10.23 -8.51
C ILE A 61 -3.62 -9.26 -9.07
N GLU A 62 -3.72 -8.08 -8.43
CA GLU A 62 -4.70 -7.06 -8.78
C GLU A 62 -4.02 -5.71 -9.10
N PRO A 63 -3.89 -5.34 -10.40
CA PRO A 63 -3.23 -4.10 -10.80
C PRO A 63 -3.92 -2.82 -10.31
N GLN A 64 -5.21 -2.86 -10.00
CA GLN A 64 -5.94 -1.67 -9.54
C GLN A 64 -5.58 -1.25 -8.11
N VAL A 65 -4.87 -2.10 -7.36
CA VAL A 65 -4.35 -1.73 -6.03
C VAL A 65 -2.88 -1.29 -6.06
N GLN A 66 -2.35 -0.91 -7.25
CA GLN A 66 -1.04 -0.25 -7.39
C GLN A 66 -0.96 1.07 -6.63
N GLU A 67 0.28 1.52 -6.38
CA GLU A 67 0.54 2.84 -5.84
C GLU A 67 -0.03 3.95 -6.74
N ARG A 68 -0.34 5.10 -6.12
CA ARG A 68 -0.69 6.33 -6.83
C ARG A 68 0.39 6.67 -7.86
N ASP A 69 -0.01 7.05 -9.05
CA ASP A 69 0.93 7.64 -10.00
C ASP A 69 1.39 9.00 -9.47
N ALA A 70 2.69 9.14 -9.25
CA ALA A 70 3.28 10.38 -8.75
C ALA A 70 3.61 11.38 -9.88
N GLY A 71 3.30 11.05 -11.12
CA GLY A 71 3.58 11.89 -12.28
C GLY A 71 5.05 12.30 -12.34
N GLU A 72 5.32 13.58 -12.57
CA GLU A 72 6.69 14.12 -12.65
C GLU A 72 7.46 14.10 -11.32
N PHE A 73 6.83 13.76 -10.19
CA PHE A 73 7.54 13.53 -8.93
C PHE A 73 8.15 12.13 -8.83
N SER A 74 7.78 11.23 -9.74
CA SER A 74 8.30 9.85 -9.75
C SER A 74 9.81 9.80 -9.80
N GLY A 75 10.41 9.08 -8.86
CA GLY A 75 11.86 8.89 -8.75
C GLY A 75 12.60 10.06 -8.08
N LEU A 76 11.94 11.16 -7.72
CA LEU A 76 12.56 12.32 -7.05
C LEU A 76 12.53 12.17 -5.53
N THR A 77 13.56 12.68 -4.87
CA THR A 77 13.53 12.94 -3.44
C THR A 77 12.75 14.23 -3.15
N ARG A 78 12.37 14.46 -1.89
CA ARG A 78 11.72 15.72 -1.48
C ARG A 78 12.54 16.94 -1.85
N ASP A 79 13.84 16.90 -1.61
CA ASP A 79 14.75 18.02 -1.94
C ASP A 79 14.83 18.26 -3.46
N GLU A 80 14.81 17.20 -4.27
CA GLU A 80 14.79 17.30 -5.73
C GLU A 80 13.46 17.88 -6.23
N ILE A 81 12.33 17.51 -5.58
CA ILE A 81 11.01 18.08 -5.86
C ILE A 81 11.00 19.56 -5.52
N ASP A 82 11.44 19.94 -4.32
CA ASP A 82 11.44 21.36 -3.90
C ASP A 82 12.33 22.24 -4.79
N LYS A 83 13.43 21.67 -5.32
CA LYS A 83 14.29 22.38 -6.30
C LYS A 83 13.64 22.51 -7.67
N LYS A 84 13.03 21.44 -8.18
CA LYS A 84 12.45 21.40 -9.53
C LYS A 84 11.07 22.05 -9.59
N PHE A 85 10.30 21.96 -8.52
CA PHE A 85 8.93 22.46 -8.39
C PHE A 85 8.77 23.31 -7.12
N PRO A 86 9.40 24.50 -7.04
CA PRO A 86 9.39 25.31 -5.82
C PRO A 86 7.98 25.61 -5.32
N GLY A 87 7.73 25.30 -4.04
CA GLY A 87 6.48 25.58 -3.35
C GLY A 87 5.31 24.63 -3.67
N TYR A 88 5.48 23.65 -4.54
CA TYR A 88 4.40 22.70 -4.88
C TYR A 88 3.92 21.96 -3.64
N LEU A 89 4.82 21.30 -2.90
CA LEU A 89 4.46 20.53 -1.70
C LEU A 89 3.87 21.41 -0.60
N ALA A 90 4.45 22.61 -0.39
CA ALA A 90 3.95 23.55 0.63
C ALA A 90 2.55 24.10 0.33
N GLN A 91 2.14 24.10 -0.94
CA GLN A 91 0.85 24.61 -1.41
C GLN A 91 -0.12 23.48 -1.79
N ASN A 92 0.20 22.23 -1.48
CA ASN A 92 -0.56 21.05 -1.91
C ASN A 92 -0.85 21.04 -3.43
N ARG A 93 0.15 21.42 -4.23
CA ARG A 93 0.08 21.40 -5.70
C ARG A 93 0.77 20.17 -6.22
N TRP A 94 0.15 19.55 -7.20
CA TRP A 94 0.61 18.30 -7.79
C TRP A 94 1.09 18.50 -9.23
N PRO A 95 2.08 17.71 -9.69
CA PRO A 95 2.68 17.88 -11.02
C PRO A 95 1.78 17.29 -12.12
N SER A 96 2.19 17.51 -13.35
CA SER A 96 1.58 16.81 -14.48
C SER A 96 1.71 15.29 -14.31
N GLY A 97 0.66 14.54 -14.65
CA GLY A 97 0.60 13.09 -14.51
C GLY A 97 0.35 12.58 -13.08
N TRP A 98 0.17 13.47 -12.10
CA TRP A 98 -0.30 13.06 -10.78
C TRP A 98 -1.70 12.45 -10.85
N GLU A 99 -1.90 11.29 -10.23
CA GLU A 99 -3.21 10.63 -10.19
C GLU A 99 -4.11 11.28 -9.13
N PRO A 100 -5.24 11.89 -9.52
CA PRO A 100 -6.20 12.50 -8.60
C PRO A 100 -6.84 11.49 -7.66
N ASP A 101 -7.32 11.95 -6.50
CA ASP A 101 -7.92 11.08 -5.47
C ASP A 101 -9.15 10.33 -5.96
N ASP A 102 -10.01 10.98 -6.73
CA ASP A 102 -11.22 10.38 -7.29
C ASP A 102 -10.90 9.23 -8.28
N VAL A 103 -9.86 9.39 -9.09
CA VAL A 103 -9.37 8.35 -10.01
C VAL A 103 -8.77 7.18 -9.24
N LEU A 104 -7.92 7.47 -8.25
CA LEU A 104 -7.31 6.47 -7.38
C LEU A 104 -8.37 5.67 -6.61
N ILE A 105 -9.30 6.36 -5.95
CA ILE A 105 -10.38 5.72 -5.16
C ILE A 105 -11.27 4.86 -6.04
N LYS A 106 -11.61 5.34 -7.25
CA LYS A 106 -12.43 4.57 -8.17
C LYS A 106 -11.77 3.23 -8.53
N ARG A 107 -10.48 3.26 -8.95
CA ARG A 107 -9.80 2.01 -9.32
C ARG A 107 -9.56 1.10 -8.12
N LEU A 108 -9.27 1.67 -6.92
CA LEU A 108 -9.15 0.88 -5.69
C LEU A 108 -10.45 0.13 -5.36
N ARG A 109 -11.60 0.79 -5.45
CA ARG A 109 -12.91 0.16 -5.24
C ARG A 109 -13.15 -0.98 -6.24
N GLU A 110 -12.82 -0.77 -7.51
CA GLU A 110 -12.95 -1.81 -8.54
C GLU A 110 -12.02 -3.01 -8.26
N GLY A 111 -10.77 -2.76 -7.88
CA GLY A 111 -9.81 -3.81 -7.55
C GLY A 111 -10.18 -4.58 -6.29
N LEU A 112 -10.51 -3.89 -5.21
CA LEU A 112 -10.96 -4.51 -3.97
C LEU A 112 -12.26 -5.30 -4.18
N GLY A 113 -13.20 -4.78 -4.96
CA GLY A 113 -14.42 -5.51 -5.32
C GLY A 113 -14.14 -6.84 -6.02
N ARG A 114 -13.15 -6.90 -6.94
CA ARG A 114 -12.75 -8.17 -7.57
C ARG A 114 -12.10 -9.15 -6.59
N ILE A 115 -11.26 -8.66 -5.68
CA ILE A 115 -10.65 -9.49 -4.64
C ILE A 115 -11.74 -10.06 -3.73
N ILE A 116 -12.66 -9.21 -3.27
CA ILE A 116 -13.75 -9.60 -2.38
C ILE A 116 -14.70 -10.60 -3.06
N ALA A 117 -14.99 -10.41 -4.36
CA ALA A 117 -15.85 -11.34 -5.10
C ALA A 117 -15.30 -12.78 -5.20
N SER A 118 -14.02 -12.99 -4.90
CA SER A 118 -13.39 -14.32 -4.80
C SER A 118 -13.39 -14.91 -3.39
N SER A 119 -14.01 -14.22 -2.42
CA SER A 119 -14.07 -14.60 -1.01
C SER A 119 -15.48 -14.96 -0.54
N THR A 120 -15.58 -15.50 0.66
CA THR A 120 -16.81 -15.70 1.42
C THR A 120 -16.86 -14.74 2.61
N GLU A 121 -18.02 -14.56 3.23
CA GLU A 121 -18.21 -13.65 4.38
C GLU A 121 -17.31 -13.95 5.59
N SER A 122 -16.84 -15.20 5.71
CA SER A 122 -15.96 -15.64 6.81
C SER A 122 -14.45 -15.47 6.50
N ASP A 123 -14.09 -15.04 5.30
CA ASP A 123 -12.71 -14.96 4.89
C ASP A 123 -12.01 -13.69 5.44
N SER A 124 -10.81 -13.89 5.96
CA SER A 124 -9.86 -12.82 6.24
C SER A 124 -8.97 -12.60 5.03
N ILE A 125 -8.97 -11.40 4.49
CA ILE A 125 -8.23 -11.04 3.27
C ILE A 125 -7.08 -10.11 3.62
N VAL A 126 -5.87 -10.48 3.21
CA VAL A 126 -4.71 -9.58 3.24
C VAL A 126 -4.45 -9.04 1.84
N VAL A 127 -4.36 -7.73 1.71
CA VAL A 127 -4.03 -7.05 0.45
C VAL A 127 -2.71 -6.31 0.61
N VAL A 128 -1.67 -6.77 -0.05
CA VAL A 128 -0.38 -6.07 -0.09
C VAL A 128 -0.45 -4.96 -1.14
N THR A 129 -0.53 -3.74 -0.66
CA THR A 129 -0.69 -2.53 -1.46
C THR A 129 0.33 -1.46 -1.04
N HIS A 130 0.00 -0.18 -1.11
CA HIS A 130 0.92 0.93 -0.94
C HIS A 130 0.33 2.03 -0.05
N GLY A 131 1.21 2.87 0.49
CA GLY A 131 0.83 3.94 1.41
C GLY A 131 -0.21 4.90 0.82
N GLY A 132 -0.02 5.34 -0.43
CA GLY A 132 -0.97 6.25 -1.08
C GLY A 132 -2.38 5.66 -1.24
N CYS A 133 -2.48 4.34 -1.41
CA CYS A 133 -3.77 3.64 -1.47
C CYS A 133 -4.47 3.64 -0.11
N ILE A 134 -3.73 3.33 0.96
CA ILE A 134 -4.27 3.31 2.32
C ILE A 134 -4.73 4.72 2.72
N TYR A 135 -3.91 5.74 2.48
CA TYR A 135 -4.26 7.14 2.78
C TYR A 135 -5.51 7.61 2.02
N ALA A 136 -5.65 7.22 0.75
CA ALA A 136 -6.83 7.59 -0.03
C ALA A 136 -8.11 6.97 0.54
N LEU A 137 -8.07 5.70 0.96
CA LEU A 137 -9.21 5.02 1.59
C LEU A 137 -9.51 5.59 2.97
N GLU A 138 -8.49 5.85 3.79
CA GLU A 138 -8.65 6.49 5.11
C GLU A 138 -9.28 7.88 4.98
N SER A 139 -8.80 8.70 4.05
CA SER A 139 -9.35 10.05 3.79
C SER A 139 -10.79 10.00 3.29
N LEU A 140 -11.13 9.04 2.41
CA LEU A 140 -12.50 8.83 1.96
C LEU A 140 -13.47 8.54 3.12
N LEU A 141 -12.97 7.82 4.14
CA LEU A 141 -13.76 7.44 5.33
C LEU A 141 -13.62 8.45 6.49
N GLY A 142 -13.06 9.64 6.23
CA GLY A 142 -13.02 10.76 7.17
C GLY A 142 -11.87 10.71 8.18
N GLU A 143 -10.89 9.83 7.99
CA GLU A 143 -9.70 9.77 8.86
C GLU A 143 -8.72 10.89 8.51
N GLU A 144 -8.14 11.51 9.52
CA GLU A 144 -7.05 12.47 9.34
C GLU A 144 -5.75 11.77 8.90
N TYR A 145 -5.00 12.46 8.04
CA TYR A 145 -3.72 11.95 7.59
C TYR A 145 -2.74 11.72 8.76
N ARG A 146 -2.23 10.52 8.87
CA ARG A 146 -1.08 10.16 9.73
C ARG A 146 -0.16 9.24 8.96
N ARG A 147 1.14 9.47 9.05
CA ARG A 147 2.13 8.60 8.39
C ARG A 147 1.95 7.15 8.83
N ILE A 148 2.14 6.23 7.89
CA ILE A 148 2.20 4.80 8.12
C ILE A 148 3.61 4.31 7.79
N SER A 149 4.18 3.46 8.63
CA SER A 149 5.51 2.87 8.37
C SER A 149 5.43 1.85 7.22
N ASN A 150 6.60 1.50 6.67
CA ASN A 150 6.66 0.34 5.80
C ASN A 150 6.12 -0.89 6.55
N LEU A 151 5.37 -1.73 5.85
CA LEU A 151 4.69 -2.91 6.43
C LEU A 151 3.68 -2.59 7.55
N GLY A 152 3.37 -1.31 7.77
CA GLY A 152 2.16 -0.92 8.48
C GLY A 152 0.94 -1.12 7.61
N GLY A 153 -0.22 -1.26 8.22
CA GLY A 153 -1.46 -1.50 7.52
C GLY A 153 -2.68 -0.91 8.22
N ARG A 154 -3.82 -1.15 7.65
CA ARG A 154 -5.11 -0.77 8.20
C ARG A 154 -6.12 -1.90 8.00
N TRP A 155 -6.87 -2.22 9.03
CA TRP A 155 -8.03 -3.08 8.90
C TRP A 155 -9.23 -2.29 8.34
N PHE A 156 -9.94 -2.92 7.43
CA PHE A 156 -11.23 -2.45 6.93
C PHE A 156 -12.23 -3.58 7.10
N GLU A 157 -13.40 -3.27 7.59
CA GLU A 157 -14.54 -4.18 7.62
C GLU A 157 -15.47 -3.84 6.46
N LEU A 158 -15.99 -4.84 5.80
CA LEU A 158 -17.01 -4.68 4.77
C LEU A 158 -18.35 -5.16 5.32
N ILE A 159 -19.29 -4.25 5.46
CA ILE A 159 -20.64 -4.52 5.97
C ILE A 159 -21.63 -3.90 4.98
N ASP A 160 -22.55 -4.69 4.45
CA ASP A 160 -23.56 -4.24 3.49
C ASP A 160 -22.97 -3.44 2.31
N ASP A 161 -21.86 -3.93 1.72
CA ASP A 161 -21.10 -3.29 0.64
C ASP A 161 -20.44 -1.93 0.98
N GLU A 162 -20.39 -1.56 2.26
CA GLU A 162 -19.71 -0.35 2.74
C GLU A 162 -18.48 -0.67 3.57
N PHE A 163 -17.39 0.10 3.37
CA PHE A 163 -16.17 -0.03 4.14
C PHE A 163 -16.24 0.78 5.43
N TYR A 164 -15.85 0.14 6.52
CA TYR A 164 -15.67 0.75 7.83
C TYR A 164 -14.20 0.65 8.25
N LEU A 165 -13.71 1.69 8.93
CA LEU A 165 -12.33 1.74 9.42
C LEU A 165 -12.20 0.87 10.68
N GLY A 166 -11.36 -0.15 10.61
CA GLY A 166 -10.85 -0.87 11.75
C GLY A 166 -9.57 -0.23 12.35
N GLU A 167 -8.77 -0.97 13.05
CA GLU A 167 -7.53 -0.48 13.65
C GLU A 167 -6.38 -0.42 12.63
N ARG A 168 -5.43 0.48 12.84
CA ARG A 168 -4.13 0.42 12.17
C ARG A 168 -3.30 -0.71 12.77
N ILE A 169 -2.59 -1.42 11.94
CA ILE A 169 -1.67 -2.48 12.36
C ILE A 169 -0.23 -2.03 12.15
N GLN A 170 0.62 -2.47 13.07
CA GLN A 170 2.05 -2.25 13.04
C GLN A 170 2.74 -3.61 13.15
N LEU A 171 3.37 -4.04 12.06
CA LEU A 171 3.99 -5.35 11.97
C LEU A 171 5.49 -5.34 12.29
N LEU A 172 6.09 -4.15 12.43
CA LEU A 172 7.47 -3.96 12.87
C LEU A 172 7.52 -3.36 14.27
N ASP A 173 8.57 -3.63 15.02
CA ASP A 173 8.84 -2.93 16.26
C ASP A 173 9.35 -1.50 15.97
N PRO A 174 9.21 -0.54 16.88
CA PRO A 174 9.51 0.87 16.61
C PRO A 174 10.95 1.14 16.16
N ASP A 175 11.91 0.31 16.54
CA ASP A 175 13.31 0.40 16.14
C ASP A 175 13.60 -0.23 14.76
N GLU A 176 12.68 -1.01 14.24
CA GLU A 176 12.74 -1.63 12.92
C GLU A 176 11.96 -0.84 11.86
N GLU A 177 11.13 0.12 12.30
CA GLU A 177 10.27 0.89 11.40
C GLU A 177 11.08 1.78 10.47
N THR A 178 10.69 1.77 9.22
CA THR A 178 11.10 2.77 8.25
C THR A 178 9.88 3.41 7.64
N TYR A 179 9.95 4.72 7.42
CA TYR A 179 8.86 5.46 6.81
C TYR A 179 9.22 5.81 5.38
N PRO A 180 8.30 5.59 4.43
CA PRO A 180 8.49 6.13 3.09
C PRO A 180 8.60 7.66 3.23
N ASP A 181 9.54 8.26 2.50
CA ASP A 181 9.71 9.74 2.47
C ASP A 181 8.57 10.42 1.68
N GLN A 182 7.51 9.71 1.39
CA GLN A 182 6.32 10.21 0.75
C GLN A 182 5.45 10.87 1.81
N ILE A 183 5.16 12.13 1.59
CA ILE A 183 4.20 13.04 2.25
C ILE A 183 4.12 12.93 3.76
#